data_fdd5255f981b41288a0a37b159fad7f1
#
_entry.id   fdd5255f981b41288a0a37b159fad7f1
#
_cell.length_a   1.000
_cell.length_b   1.000
_cell.length_c   1.000
_cell.angle_alpha   90.00
_cell.angle_beta   90.00
_cell.angle_gamma   90.00
#
_symmetry.space_group_name_H-M   'P 1'
#
loop_
_entity.id
_entity.type
_entity.pdbx_description
1 polymer ?
#
loop_
_entity_poly.entity_id
_entity_poly.type
_entity_poly.pdbx_seq_one_letter_code
_entity_poly.pdbx_strand_id
1 'polypeptide(L)'
;IIDSGIDYANEDFRNADGTTRIRVMWDQSLRPNADEEKNPPKGYRMGVEFTEEQINRALEADSSEERKRMVPSQDISGHGTAVAGIAAGNGRGSGNLYAGVAPESELIVVKMGSPMPDGFPRTTELMQAMDYVVRKALEFRMPVAINLSFGNTYGSHDGKSLVERYIDDLSNFWKSVICVGTGNEAASAGHTSGV
;
A
#
# COMPACT_ATOMS: atom_id res chain seq x y z
N ILE A 1 -0.04 2.80 -2.72
CA ILE A 1 -0.61 2.87 -1.37
C ILE A 1 0.19 1.94 -0.48
N ILE A 2 0.80 2.45 0.60
CA ILE A 2 1.49 1.67 1.63
C ILE A 2 0.66 1.84 2.90
N ASP A 3 -0.07 0.78 3.30
CA ASP A 3 -1.08 0.87 4.37
C ASP A 3 -1.41 -0.51 4.98
N SER A 4 -2.57 -0.66 5.62
CA SER A 4 -3.06 -1.89 6.23
C SER A 4 -3.51 -2.98 5.24
N GLY A 5 -3.50 -2.69 3.95
CA GLY A 5 -3.95 -3.56 2.87
C GLY A 5 -4.98 -2.90 1.97
N ILE A 6 -5.68 -3.71 1.20
CA ILE A 6 -6.77 -3.28 0.32
C ILE A 6 -7.78 -4.42 0.16
N ASP A 7 -9.06 -4.09 0.10
CA ASP A 7 -10.06 -5.01 -0.45
C ASP A 7 -9.97 -5.00 -1.98
N TYR A 8 -9.10 -5.85 -2.52
CA TYR A 8 -8.84 -5.92 -3.96
C TYR A 8 -10.07 -6.38 -4.77
N ALA A 9 -11.10 -6.93 -4.10
CA ALA A 9 -12.34 -7.33 -4.74
C ALA A 9 -13.36 -6.19 -4.88
N ASN A 10 -13.13 -5.05 -4.24
CA ASN A 10 -13.99 -3.88 -4.34
C ASN A 10 -14.03 -3.36 -5.79
N GLU A 11 -15.23 -3.03 -6.27
CA GLU A 11 -15.45 -2.57 -7.65
C GLU A 11 -14.71 -1.27 -7.98
N ASP A 12 -14.44 -0.43 -6.98
CA ASP A 12 -13.70 0.83 -7.15
C ASP A 12 -12.25 0.64 -7.61
N PHE A 13 -11.72 -0.59 -7.47
CA PHE A 13 -10.36 -0.93 -7.91
C PHE A 13 -10.32 -1.83 -9.14
N ARG A 14 -11.44 -1.93 -9.87
CA ARG A 14 -11.57 -2.74 -11.09
C ARG A 14 -11.83 -1.89 -12.32
N ASN A 15 -11.37 -2.38 -13.45
CA ASN A 15 -11.71 -1.87 -14.76
C ASN A 15 -13.17 -2.17 -15.12
N ALA A 16 -13.66 -1.58 -16.22
CA ALA A 16 -15.02 -1.80 -16.69
C ALA A 16 -15.30 -3.26 -17.10
N ASP A 17 -14.28 -3.99 -17.52
CA ASP A 17 -14.36 -5.41 -17.88
C ASP A 17 -14.26 -6.34 -16.66
N GLY A 18 -14.14 -5.81 -15.45
CA GLY A 18 -14.04 -6.55 -14.19
C GLY A 18 -12.63 -6.93 -13.79
N THR A 19 -11.62 -6.70 -14.63
CA THR A 19 -10.20 -6.93 -14.27
C THR A 19 -9.72 -5.93 -13.23
N THR A 20 -8.65 -6.29 -12.51
CA THR A 20 -8.08 -5.41 -11.48
C THR A 20 -7.31 -4.23 -12.07
N ARG A 21 -7.28 -3.10 -11.37
CA ARG A 21 -6.37 -1.97 -11.59
C ARG A 21 -5.10 -2.08 -10.75
N ILE A 22 -5.00 -3.13 -9.91
CA ILE A 22 -3.82 -3.38 -9.07
C ILE A 22 -2.80 -4.15 -9.90
N ARG A 23 -1.70 -3.50 -10.25
CA ARG A 23 -0.60 -4.09 -11.02
C ARG A 23 0.16 -5.13 -10.21
N VAL A 24 0.42 -4.80 -8.96
CA VAL A 24 1.06 -5.69 -7.99
C VAL A 24 0.62 -5.35 -6.58
N MET A 25 0.54 -6.37 -5.74
CA MET A 25 0.27 -6.23 -4.31
C MET A 25 1.29 -7.03 -3.52
N TRP A 26 2.00 -6.38 -2.59
CA TRP A 26 2.92 -7.03 -1.66
C TRP A 26 2.34 -7.03 -0.25
N ASP A 27 2.01 -8.20 0.26
CA ASP A 27 1.58 -8.37 1.65
C ASP A 27 2.77 -8.81 2.51
N GLN A 28 3.31 -7.88 3.30
CA GLN A 28 4.46 -8.13 4.19
C GLN A 28 4.09 -8.99 5.40
N SER A 29 2.80 -9.15 5.71
CA SER A 29 2.34 -9.94 6.86
C SER A 29 2.27 -11.46 6.58
N LEU A 30 2.24 -11.84 5.32
CA LEU A 30 2.17 -13.24 4.92
C LEU A 30 3.54 -13.93 4.96
N ARG A 31 3.52 -15.23 5.23
CA ARG A 31 4.73 -16.06 5.13
C ARG A 31 4.84 -16.63 3.73
N PRO A 32 6.02 -16.56 3.09
CA PRO A 32 6.26 -17.19 1.81
C PRO A 32 6.03 -18.72 1.88
N ASN A 33 5.45 -19.26 0.81
CA ASN A 33 5.27 -20.69 0.62
C ASN A 33 5.51 -21.02 -0.85
N ALA A 34 6.69 -21.53 -1.18
CA ALA A 34 7.08 -21.83 -2.55
C ALA A 34 6.20 -22.92 -3.20
N ASP A 35 5.70 -23.89 -2.43
CA ASP A 35 4.83 -24.96 -2.92
C ASP A 35 3.45 -24.42 -3.38
N GLU A 36 3.07 -23.24 -2.89
CA GLU A 36 1.82 -22.57 -3.28
C GLU A 36 2.05 -21.36 -4.20
N GLU A 37 3.23 -21.24 -4.80
CA GLU A 37 3.63 -20.07 -5.61
C GLU A 37 3.55 -18.73 -4.86
N LYS A 38 3.53 -18.76 -3.53
CA LYS A 38 3.49 -17.58 -2.67
C LYS A 38 4.90 -17.14 -2.30
N ASN A 39 5.49 -16.33 -3.15
CA ASN A 39 6.88 -15.90 -3.03
C ASN A 39 6.99 -14.43 -2.65
N PRO A 40 8.08 -14.03 -1.95
CA PRO A 40 8.37 -12.62 -1.77
C PRO A 40 8.75 -11.97 -3.10
N PRO A 41 8.63 -10.64 -3.22
CA PRO A 41 9.11 -9.94 -4.39
C PRO A 41 10.61 -10.18 -4.61
N LYS A 42 11.04 -10.13 -5.86
CA LYS A 42 12.46 -10.32 -6.21
C LYS A 42 13.35 -9.32 -5.48
N GLY A 43 14.32 -9.84 -4.73
CA GLY A 43 15.25 -9.04 -3.94
C GLY A 43 14.85 -8.84 -2.48
N TYR A 44 13.66 -9.29 -2.09
CA TYR A 44 13.17 -9.25 -0.71
C TYR A 44 13.05 -10.67 -0.13
N ARG A 45 12.97 -10.77 1.20
CA ARG A 45 12.96 -12.06 1.91
C ARG A 45 11.71 -12.29 2.76
N MET A 46 10.76 -11.36 2.73
CA MET A 46 9.55 -11.40 3.55
C MET A 46 8.32 -11.11 2.71
N GLY A 47 7.17 -11.51 3.24
CA GLY A 47 5.89 -11.26 2.62
C GLY A 47 5.66 -12.10 1.36
N VAL A 48 4.56 -11.82 0.69
CA VAL A 48 4.15 -12.45 -0.57
C VAL A 48 3.74 -11.38 -1.56
N GLU A 49 4.27 -11.45 -2.78
CA GLU A 49 3.83 -10.63 -3.90
C GLU A 49 2.73 -11.35 -4.68
N PHE A 50 1.69 -10.59 -5.04
CA PHE A 50 0.65 -11.03 -5.96
C PHE A 50 0.67 -10.14 -7.19
N THR A 51 0.74 -10.78 -8.37
CA THR A 51 0.70 -10.09 -9.65
C THR A 51 -0.73 -9.78 -10.07
N GLU A 52 -0.87 -8.90 -11.06
CA GLU A 52 -2.16 -8.59 -11.69
C GLU A 52 -2.88 -9.86 -12.16
N GLU A 53 -2.15 -10.81 -12.78
CA GLU A 53 -2.74 -12.07 -13.27
C GLU A 53 -3.25 -12.94 -12.12
N GLN A 54 -2.53 -13.01 -11.01
CA GLN A 54 -2.97 -13.78 -9.84
C GLN A 54 -4.21 -13.14 -9.20
N ILE A 55 -4.26 -11.82 -9.13
CA ILE A 55 -5.43 -11.09 -8.60
C ILE A 55 -6.63 -11.30 -9.53
N ASN A 56 -6.46 -11.18 -10.85
CA ASN A 56 -7.54 -11.42 -11.82
C ASN A 56 -8.08 -12.85 -11.72
N ARG A 57 -7.22 -13.86 -11.66
CA ARG A 57 -7.66 -15.25 -11.43
C ARG A 57 -8.45 -15.42 -10.13
N ALA A 58 -8.04 -14.74 -9.07
CA ALA A 58 -8.79 -14.76 -7.81
C ALA A 58 -10.15 -14.07 -7.93
N LEU A 59 -10.25 -13.00 -8.72
CA LEU A 59 -11.53 -12.31 -8.96
C LEU A 59 -12.53 -13.13 -9.77
N GLU A 60 -12.06 -14.08 -10.60
CA GLU A 60 -12.88 -15.03 -11.36
C GLU A 60 -13.38 -16.22 -10.52
N ALA A 61 -12.89 -16.39 -9.29
CA ALA A 61 -13.27 -17.50 -8.43
C ALA A 61 -14.76 -17.48 -8.07
N ASP A 62 -15.40 -18.65 -8.08
CA ASP A 62 -16.83 -18.83 -7.83
C ASP A 62 -17.26 -18.48 -6.40
N SER A 63 -16.33 -18.48 -5.47
CA SER A 63 -16.60 -18.21 -4.05
C SER A 63 -15.58 -17.29 -3.41
N SER A 64 -16.02 -16.59 -2.37
CA SER A 64 -15.15 -15.76 -1.52
C SER A 64 -14.06 -16.59 -0.81
N GLU A 65 -14.37 -17.82 -0.44
CA GLU A 65 -13.43 -18.75 0.20
C GLU A 65 -12.32 -19.18 -0.76
N GLU A 66 -12.66 -19.46 -2.00
CA GLU A 66 -11.69 -19.81 -3.04
C GLU A 66 -10.81 -18.61 -3.37
N ARG A 67 -11.39 -17.43 -3.54
CA ARG A 67 -10.68 -16.17 -3.73
C ARG A 67 -9.63 -15.94 -2.63
N LYS A 68 -10.02 -16.11 -1.36
CA LYS A 68 -9.12 -15.95 -0.21
C LYS A 68 -8.03 -17.02 -0.13
N ARG A 69 -8.25 -18.20 -0.68
CA ARG A 69 -7.18 -19.22 -0.79
C ARG A 69 -6.13 -18.84 -1.81
N MET A 70 -6.56 -18.27 -2.95
CA MET A 70 -5.66 -17.84 -4.01
C MET A 70 -4.88 -16.59 -3.61
N VAL A 71 -5.57 -15.56 -3.13
CA VAL A 71 -4.98 -14.29 -2.67
C VAL A 71 -5.48 -14.00 -1.26
N PRO A 72 -4.78 -14.50 -0.22
CA PRO A 72 -5.23 -14.40 1.18
C PRO A 72 -5.02 -13.03 1.82
N SER A 73 -4.44 -12.08 1.10
CA SER A 73 -4.27 -10.71 1.61
C SER A 73 -5.61 -10.05 1.87
N GLN A 74 -5.79 -9.50 3.06
CA GLN A 74 -7.03 -8.85 3.49
C GLN A 74 -6.71 -7.56 4.24
N ASP A 75 -7.49 -6.52 3.99
CA ASP A 75 -7.49 -5.32 4.82
C ASP A 75 -8.49 -5.47 5.98
N ILE A 76 -7.98 -5.92 7.13
CA ILE A 76 -8.83 -6.20 8.31
C ILE A 76 -9.36 -4.90 8.93
N SER A 77 -8.56 -3.84 8.90
CA SER A 77 -8.95 -2.55 9.48
C SER A 77 -9.87 -1.73 8.57
N GLY A 78 -9.81 -1.97 7.27
CA GLY A 78 -10.48 -1.17 6.24
C GLY A 78 -9.81 0.19 5.97
N HIS A 79 -8.76 0.55 6.71
CA HIS A 79 -8.11 1.86 6.58
C HIS A 79 -7.43 2.01 5.22
N GLY A 80 -6.61 1.05 4.80
CA GLY A 80 -5.93 1.10 3.51
C GLY A 80 -6.89 1.09 2.33
N THR A 81 -8.00 0.36 2.44
CA THR A 81 -9.08 0.36 1.43
C THR A 81 -9.72 1.74 1.31
N ALA A 82 -10.04 2.38 2.44
CA ALA A 82 -10.60 3.73 2.47
C ALA A 82 -9.62 4.76 1.88
N VAL A 83 -8.35 4.71 2.26
CA VAL A 83 -7.29 5.57 1.74
C VAL A 83 -7.12 5.38 0.23
N ALA A 84 -7.09 4.13 -0.25
CA ALA A 84 -7.01 3.82 -1.68
C ALA A 84 -8.24 4.32 -2.44
N GLY A 85 -9.43 4.21 -1.86
CA GLY A 85 -10.68 4.73 -2.43
C GLY A 85 -10.64 6.24 -2.62
N ILE A 86 -10.22 6.99 -1.59
CA ILE A 86 -10.07 8.45 -1.65
C ILE A 86 -9.02 8.86 -2.68
N ALA A 87 -7.91 8.15 -2.74
CA ALA A 87 -6.83 8.46 -3.68
C ALA A 87 -7.18 8.11 -5.12
N ALA A 88 -7.75 6.93 -5.37
CA ALA A 88 -7.81 6.35 -6.71
C ALA A 88 -9.05 5.46 -6.98
N GLY A 89 -10.05 5.46 -6.12
CA GLY A 89 -11.32 4.76 -6.39
C GLY A 89 -12.00 5.32 -7.63
N ASN A 90 -12.52 4.47 -8.50
CA ASN A 90 -13.21 4.95 -9.72
C ASN A 90 -14.71 5.20 -9.53
N GLY A 91 -15.23 4.97 -8.34
CA GLY A 91 -16.62 5.25 -7.98
C GLY A 91 -17.63 4.18 -8.41
N ARG A 92 -17.19 3.09 -9.01
CA ARG A 92 -18.10 2.03 -9.51
C ARG A 92 -18.95 1.40 -8.40
N GLY A 93 -18.35 1.16 -7.23
CA GLY A 93 -19.03 0.64 -6.06
C GLY A 93 -20.14 1.55 -5.52
N SER A 94 -20.10 2.84 -5.86
CA SER A 94 -21.13 3.83 -5.50
C SER A 94 -22.06 4.23 -6.66
N GLY A 95 -22.04 3.50 -7.78
CA GLY A 95 -22.76 3.89 -8.99
C GLY A 95 -22.25 5.20 -9.61
N ASN A 96 -20.97 5.46 -9.50
CA ASN A 96 -20.25 6.66 -9.96
C ASN A 96 -20.60 7.96 -9.21
N LEU A 97 -21.14 7.85 -7.99
CA LEU A 97 -21.44 9.02 -7.16
C LEU A 97 -20.19 9.56 -6.45
N TYR A 98 -19.29 8.68 -6.04
CA TYR A 98 -18.09 9.03 -5.28
C TYR A 98 -16.86 8.41 -5.92
N ALA A 99 -16.04 9.22 -6.58
CA ALA A 99 -14.75 8.83 -7.13
C ALA A 99 -13.61 9.47 -6.33
N GLY A 100 -12.47 8.80 -6.34
CA GLY A 100 -11.23 9.34 -5.79
C GLY A 100 -10.61 10.41 -6.70
N VAL A 101 -9.49 10.97 -6.24
CA VAL A 101 -8.81 12.07 -6.92
C VAL A 101 -8.21 11.65 -8.27
N ALA A 102 -7.72 10.40 -8.37
CA ALA A 102 -7.08 9.84 -9.57
C ALA A 102 -7.74 8.51 -9.99
N PRO A 103 -9.00 8.53 -10.45
CA PRO A 103 -9.83 7.34 -10.66
C PRO A 103 -9.32 6.40 -11.77
N GLU A 104 -8.46 6.89 -12.65
CA GLU A 104 -7.88 6.09 -13.75
C GLU A 104 -6.45 5.59 -13.45
N SER A 105 -5.91 5.88 -12.26
CA SER A 105 -4.57 5.44 -11.89
C SER A 105 -4.50 3.93 -11.72
N GLU A 106 -3.42 3.33 -12.19
CA GLU A 106 -3.02 1.98 -11.80
C GLU A 106 -2.51 1.98 -10.36
N LEU A 107 -2.62 0.85 -9.68
CA LEU A 107 -2.31 0.73 -8.26
C LEU A 107 -1.12 -0.21 -8.02
N ILE A 108 -0.22 0.23 -7.17
CA ILE A 108 0.76 -0.60 -6.47
C ILE A 108 0.37 -0.57 -4.99
N VAL A 109 0.15 -1.72 -4.39
CA VAL A 109 -0.28 -1.82 -3.00
C VAL A 109 0.76 -2.55 -2.18
N VAL A 110 1.14 -1.98 -1.04
CA VAL A 110 1.91 -2.68 -0.03
C VAL A 110 1.11 -2.71 1.26
N LYS A 111 0.74 -3.91 1.67
CA LYS A 111 0.22 -4.14 3.00
C LYS A 111 1.38 -4.30 3.95
N MET A 112 1.46 -3.41 4.92
CA MET A 112 2.50 -3.44 5.95
C MET A 112 2.40 -4.71 6.80
N GLY A 113 3.53 -5.16 7.30
CA GLY A 113 3.63 -6.29 8.24
C GLY A 113 2.78 -6.06 9.49
N SER A 114 2.63 -7.12 10.29
CA SER A 114 1.93 -7.01 11.56
C SER A 114 2.61 -5.99 12.46
N PRO A 115 1.85 -5.07 13.07
CA PRO A 115 2.43 -4.09 13.97
C PRO A 115 3.15 -4.77 15.14
N MET A 116 4.21 -4.15 15.63
CA MET A 116 4.84 -4.54 16.89
C MET A 116 3.82 -4.43 18.05
N PRO A 117 4.08 -5.01 19.23
CA PRO A 117 3.18 -4.89 20.37
C PRO A 117 2.83 -3.46 20.77
N ASP A 118 3.64 -2.48 20.38
CA ASP A 118 3.41 -1.05 20.51
C ASP A 118 2.53 -0.44 19.40
N GLY A 119 2.06 -1.27 18.46
CA GLY A 119 1.11 -0.88 17.43
C GLY A 119 1.72 -0.25 16.17
N PHE A 120 3.06 -0.24 16.03
CA PHE A 120 3.72 0.39 14.89
C PHE A 120 4.50 -0.59 14.00
N PRO A 121 4.42 -0.49 12.65
CA PRO A 121 5.26 -1.27 11.75
C PRO A 121 6.74 -0.90 11.94
N ARG A 122 7.61 -1.86 11.65
CA ARG A 122 9.06 -1.58 11.71
C ARG A 122 9.47 -0.59 10.64
N THR A 123 10.29 0.37 11.00
CA THR A 123 10.83 1.37 10.07
C THR A 123 11.53 0.72 8.87
N THR A 124 12.19 -0.42 9.07
CA THR A 124 12.83 -1.19 7.99
C THR A 124 11.83 -1.79 7.01
N GLU A 125 10.66 -2.22 7.47
CA GLU A 125 9.57 -2.73 6.62
C GLU A 125 8.99 -1.60 5.77
N LEU A 126 8.83 -0.42 6.36
CA LEU A 126 8.41 0.79 5.65
C LEU A 126 9.41 1.20 4.56
N MET A 127 10.71 1.22 4.89
CA MET A 127 11.75 1.55 3.91
C MET A 127 11.77 0.54 2.74
N GLN A 128 11.62 -0.76 3.03
CA GLN A 128 11.50 -1.78 2.00
C GLN A 128 10.24 -1.62 1.15
N ALA A 129 9.12 -1.21 1.76
CA ALA A 129 7.88 -0.95 1.04
C ALA A 129 8.04 0.20 0.03
N MET A 130 8.67 1.29 0.45
CA MET A 130 8.95 2.44 -0.43
C MET A 130 9.93 2.06 -1.55
N ASP A 131 11.02 1.35 -1.24
CA ASP A 131 11.98 0.85 -2.25
C ASP A 131 11.27 -0.03 -3.29
N TYR A 132 10.44 -0.96 -2.82
CA TYR A 132 9.65 -1.83 -3.69
C TYR A 132 8.76 -1.03 -4.65
N VAL A 133 7.99 -0.08 -4.14
CA VAL A 133 7.09 0.74 -4.96
C VAL A 133 7.85 1.52 -6.03
N VAL A 134 8.98 2.14 -5.68
CA VAL A 134 9.81 2.90 -6.64
C VAL A 134 10.43 1.97 -7.68
N ARG A 135 10.90 0.78 -7.29
CA ARG A 135 11.43 -0.23 -8.25
C ARG A 135 10.35 -0.73 -9.21
N LYS A 136 9.13 -0.98 -8.72
CA LYS A 136 8.00 -1.36 -9.58
C LYS A 136 7.58 -0.24 -10.53
N ALA A 137 7.55 0.99 -10.06
CA ALA A 137 7.28 2.15 -10.92
C ALA A 137 8.33 2.29 -12.03
N LEU A 138 9.61 2.07 -11.70
CA LEU A 138 10.70 2.05 -12.68
C LEU A 138 10.56 0.88 -13.68
N GLU A 139 10.21 -0.32 -13.19
CA GLU A 139 9.94 -1.50 -14.02
C GLU A 139 8.80 -1.24 -15.01
N PHE A 140 7.72 -0.62 -14.53
CA PHE A 140 6.57 -0.21 -15.38
C PHE A 140 6.85 1.05 -16.21
N ARG A 141 7.97 1.74 -15.98
CA ARG A 141 8.33 3.01 -16.63
C ARG A 141 7.30 4.12 -16.45
N MET A 142 6.63 4.14 -15.30
CA MET A 142 5.56 5.09 -14.97
C MET A 142 5.96 6.00 -13.82
N PRO A 143 5.51 7.26 -13.78
CA PRO A 143 5.61 8.10 -12.60
C PRO A 143 4.77 7.49 -11.47
N VAL A 144 5.12 7.79 -10.21
CA VAL A 144 4.41 7.25 -9.05
C VAL A 144 4.14 8.31 -8.00
N ALA A 145 2.93 8.28 -7.43
CA ALA A 145 2.59 8.98 -6.21
C ALA A 145 2.47 7.93 -5.08
N ILE A 146 3.27 8.07 -4.05
CA ILE A 146 3.30 7.18 -2.88
C ILE A 146 2.53 7.85 -1.75
N ASN A 147 1.53 7.18 -1.21
CA ASN A 147 0.80 7.63 -0.03
C ASN A 147 1.21 6.82 1.20
N LEU A 148 1.58 7.53 2.26
CA LEU A 148 1.91 7.01 3.58
C LEU A 148 0.93 7.62 4.60
N SER A 149 -0.18 6.93 4.87
CA SER A 149 -1.22 7.41 5.80
C SER A 149 -1.05 6.86 7.20
N PHE A 150 0.18 6.82 7.69
CA PHE A 150 0.50 6.47 9.06
C PHE A 150 1.76 7.22 9.50
N GLY A 151 1.90 7.38 10.78
CA GLY A 151 3.04 8.05 11.36
C GLY A 151 3.16 7.74 12.85
N ASN A 152 4.22 8.20 13.44
CA ASN A 152 4.43 8.18 14.88
C ASN A 152 5.06 9.51 15.32
N THR A 153 5.08 9.72 16.62
CA THR A 153 5.70 10.91 17.25
C THR A 153 7.09 10.61 17.81
N TYR A 154 7.70 9.49 17.42
CA TYR A 154 9.05 9.13 17.86
C TYR A 154 10.12 9.78 16.97
N GLY A 155 11.20 10.16 17.59
CA GLY A 155 12.38 10.70 16.90
C GLY A 155 12.64 12.16 17.22
N SER A 156 13.64 12.72 16.55
CA SER A 156 14.11 14.08 16.77
C SER A 156 13.24 15.16 16.12
N HIS A 157 12.37 14.79 15.21
CA HIS A 157 11.51 15.70 14.41
C HIS A 157 12.29 16.80 13.67
N ASP A 158 13.54 16.51 13.29
CA ASP A 158 14.44 17.46 12.63
C ASP A 158 14.76 17.11 11.17
N GLY A 159 14.06 16.12 10.62
CA GLY A 159 14.27 15.65 9.25
C GLY A 159 15.57 14.85 9.04
N LYS A 160 16.23 14.39 10.12
CA LYS A 160 17.55 13.74 10.04
C LYS A 160 17.56 12.27 10.41
N SER A 161 16.44 11.71 10.83
CA SER A 161 16.34 10.26 11.07
C SER A 161 16.60 9.48 9.79
N LEU A 162 16.94 8.20 9.93
CA LEU A 162 17.25 7.36 8.78
C LEU A 162 16.09 7.29 7.77
N VAL A 163 14.85 7.16 8.25
CA VAL A 163 13.68 7.08 7.38
C VAL A 163 13.41 8.40 6.67
N GLU A 164 13.59 9.53 7.33
CA GLU A 164 13.40 10.86 6.75
C GLU A 164 14.38 11.11 5.62
N ARG A 165 15.67 10.84 5.84
CA ARG A 165 16.68 10.90 4.77
C ARG A 165 16.42 9.95 3.62
N TYR A 166 15.91 8.76 3.94
CA TYR A 166 15.57 7.79 2.91
C TYR A 166 14.40 8.26 2.04
N ILE A 167 13.41 8.92 2.62
CA ILE A 167 12.31 9.55 1.87
C ILE A 167 12.86 10.64 0.94
N ASP A 168 13.76 11.50 1.43
CA ASP A 168 14.41 12.53 0.62
C ASP A 168 15.18 11.92 -0.56
N ASP A 169 16.00 10.90 -0.32
CA ASP A 169 16.77 10.20 -1.36
C ASP A 169 15.83 9.57 -2.40
N LEU A 170 14.79 8.86 -1.97
CA LEU A 170 13.82 8.23 -2.87
C LEU A 170 13.04 9.25 -3.71
N SER A 171 12.68 10.39 -3.13
CA SER A 171 11.94 11.43 -3.85
C SER A 171 12.73 12.01 -5.02
N ASN A 172 14.06 11.89 -4.99
CA ASN A 172 14.97 12.34 -6.03
C ASN A 172 15.40 11.23 -7.02
N PHE A 173 15.08 9.96 -6.72
CA PHE A 173 15.59 8.83 -7.51
C PHE A 173 14.81 8.58 -8.81
N TRP A 174 13.51 8.79 -8.81
CA TRP A 174 12.62 8.55 -9.95
C TRP A 174 11.58 9.65 -10.03
N LYS A 175 10.71 9.60 -11.04
CA LYS A 175 9.54 10.50 -11.17
C LYS A 175 8.51 10.17 -10.09
N SER A 176 8.81 10.49 -8.84
CA SER A 176 8.02 10.14 -7.68
C SER A 176 7.61 11.36 -6.86
N VAL A 177 6.43 11.26 -6.24
CA VAL A 177 5.95 12.15 -5.18
C VAL A 177 5.61 11.29 -3.98
N ILE A 178 6.10 11.66 -2.80
CA ILE A 178 5.82 10.94 -1.55
C ILE A 178 4.98 11.84 -0.66
N CYS A 179 3.76 11.43 -0.37
CA CYS A 179 2.82 12.12 0.50
C CYS A 179 2.79 11.42 1.86
N VAL A 180 3.12 12.14 2.92
CA VAL A 180 3.15 11.64 4.29
C VAL A 180 2.08 12.35 5.11
N GLY A 181 1.24 11.57 5.83
CA GLY A 181 0.27 12.12 6.75
C GLY A 181 0.94 12.71 7.99
N THR A 182 0.44 13.84 8.47
CA THR A 182 0.95 14.51 9.68
C THR A 182 0.39 13.95 10.98
N GLY A 183 -0.49 12.93 10.89
CA GLY A 183 -1.15 12.29 12.03
C GLY A 183 -2.52 12.89 12.36
N ASN A 184 -3.25 12.22 13.26
CA ASN A 184 -4.60 12.58 13.66
C ASN A 184 -4.68 13.12 15.10
N GLU A 185 -3.54 13.45 15.71
CA GLU A 185 -3.42 13.72 17.14
C GLU A 185 -3.39 15.22 17.49
N ALA A 186 -4.01 16.07 16.66
CA ALA A 186 -4.03 17.51 16.87
C ALA A 186 -4.54 17.91 18.26
N ALA A 187 -5.48 17.15 18.83
CA ALA A 187 -6.02 17.40 20.17
C ALA A 187 -5.10 16.92 21.32
N SER A 188 -4.07 16.12 21.00
CA SER A 188 -3.17 15.55 22.00
C SER A 188 -2.02 16.49 22.40
N ALA A 189 -1.99 17.72 21.87
CA ALA A 189 -0.96 18.72 22.12
C ALA A 189 0.48 18.18 21.92
N GLY A 190 0.68 17.36 20.89
CA GLY A 190 1.97 16.75 20.56
C GLY A 190 3.03 17.73 20.04
N HIS A 191 2.68 19.00 19.89
CA HIS A 191 3.58 20.06 19.44
C HIS A 191 3.77 21.11 20.50
N THR A 192 4.96 21.64 20.60
CA THR A 192 5.27 22.83 21.39
C THR A 192 6.05 23.81 20.55
N SER A 193 5.83 25.09 20.76
CA SER A 193 6.65 26.15 20.20
C SER A 193 7.30 26.91 21.38
N GLY A 194 8.58 27.21 21.22
CA GLY A 194 9.36 27.97 22.20
C GLY A 194 10.21 29.02 21.52
N VAL A 195 10.57 30.07 22.24
CA VAL A 195 11.55 31.08 21.83
C VAL A 195 12.83 30.85 22.60
#